data_ebd2291a8f8dcbe62e8fb17bcfb9a52a
#
_entry.id   ebd2291a8f8dcbe62e8fb17bcfb9a52a
#
_cell.length_a   1.000
_cell.length_b   1.000
_cell.length_c   1.000
_cell.angle_alpha   90.00
_cell.angle_beta   90.00
_cell.angle_gamma   90.00
#
_symmetry.space_group_name_H-M   'P 1'
#
loop_
_entity.id
_entity.type
_entity.pdbx_description
1 polymer ?
#
loop_
_entity_poly.entity_id
_entity_poly.type
_entity_poly.pdbx_seq_one_letter_code
_entity_poly.pdbx_strand_id
1 'polypeptide(L)'
;MQLHWFRSDLRIHDNTALHAAASQGAVIAVYLVTPQQWQQHEDAACKVDFWRRQLIDLSQQLAGLNIPLLIRHCDTWQDAPQQLLEVCQQYDIQQLHCNAEYGFNERHRDAATRQLLQQHAIGFNRCLDQLLFKPGSIRTQSDGYFKVFGQFKRICQQRLYDQLPQVLPAPKPQAKLAIQADAIAQNLHDFSLGGYCLNDADQTSAATKIDSIATQWPVGEAHAMQRLA
;
A
#
# COMPACT_ATOMS: atom_id res chain seq x y z
N MET A 1 -16.17 11.09 -5.75
CA MET A 1 -14.79 11.19 -5.27
C MET A 1 -14.03 9.89 -5.57
N GLN A 2 -12.70 9.85 -5.41
CA GLN A 2 -11.85 8.67 -5.63
C GLN A 2 -11.28 8.21 -4.29
N LEU A 3 -11.14 6.90 -4.08
CA LEU A 3 -10.50 6.33 -2.91
C LEU A 3 -9.17 5.69 -3.32
N HIS A 4 -8.06 6.08 -2.70
CA HIS A 4 -6.79 5.38 -2.84
C HIS A 4 -6.53 4.51 -1.61
N TRP A 5 -6.39 3.20 -1.80
CA TRP A 5 -6.11 2.24 -0.75
C TRP A 5 -4.62 1.92 -0.70
N PHE A 6 -3.93 2.54 0.28
CA PHE A 6 -2.53 2.23 0.58
C PHE A 6 -2.38 0.86 1.25
N ARG A 7 -1.29 0.16 0.92
CA ARG A 7 -0.94 -1.14 1.49
C ARG A 7 0.55 -1.19 1.84
N SER A 8 1.37 -1.91 1.06
CA SER A 8 2.83 -1.93 1.21
C SER A 8 3.54 -0.75 0.51
N ASP A 9 2.82 0.02 -0.27
CA ASP A 9 3.26 1.07 -1.18
C ASP A 9 3.17 2.49 -0.57
N LEU A 10 3.57 2.66 0.69
CA LEU A 10 3.40 3.86 1.51
C LEU A 10 4.28 5.04 1.03
N ARG A 11 3.98 5.58 -0.16
CA ARG A 11 4.70 6.68 -0.79
C ARG A 11 3.77 7.50 -1.69
N ILE A 12 4.13 8.78 -1.93
CA ILE A 12 3.37 9.67 -2.83
C ILE A 12 4.00 9.80 -4.22
N HIS A 13 5.32 9.66 -4.35
CA HIS A 13 6.01 9.65 -5.64
C HIS A 13 6.00 8.26 -6.25
N ASP A 14 6.00 8.20 -7.58
CA ASP A 14 6.02 6.95 -8.36
C ASP A 14 4.97 5.93 -7.87
N ASN A 15 3.80 6.41 -7.49
CA ASN A 15 2.67 5.60 -7.04
C ASN A 15 1.58 5.62 -8.11
N THR A 16 1.53 4.56 -8.90
CA THR A 16 0.68 4.48 -10.10
C THR A 16 -0.80 4.60 -9.77
N ALA A 17 -1.27 3.97 -8.70
CA ALA A 17 -2.68 4.01 -8.31
C ALA A 17 -3.08 5.37 -7.72
N LEU A 18 -2.22 6.00 -6.91
CA LEU A 18 -2.45 7.34 -6.39
C LEU A 18 -2.51 8.38 -7.52
N HIS A 19 -1.58 8.28 -8.47
CA HIS A 19 -1.58 9.15 -9.65
C HIS A 19 -2.86 8.97 -10.48
N ALA A 20 -3.28 7.73 -10.71
CA ALA A 20 -4.53 7.43 -11.43
C ALA A 20 -5.77 7.97 -10.69
N ALA A 21 -5.83 7.83 -9.37
CA ALA A 21 -6.91 8.40 -8.56
C ALA A 21 -6.97 9.93 -8.69
N ALA A 22 -5.84 10.61 -8.49
CA ALA A 22 -5.74 12.06 -8.55
C ALA A 22 -6.04 12.64 -9.94
N SER A 23 -5.81 11.88 -11.00
CA SER A 23 -6.17 12.31 -12.37
C SER A 23 -7.68 12.26 -12.66
N GLN A 24 -8.46 11.54 -11.84
CA GLN A 24 -9.89 11.35 -12.04
C GLN A 24 -10.76 12.19 -11.11
N GLY A 25 -10.18 12.84 -10.11
CA GLY A 25 -10.91 13.72 -9.20
C GLY A 25 -10.31 13.83 -7.81
N ALA A 26 -11.07 14.41 -6.89
CA ALA A 26 -10.65 14.55 -5.50
C ALA A 26 -10.46 13.18 -4.83
N VAL A 27 -9.34 13.02 -4.11
CA VAL A 27 -8.89 11.75 -3.52
C VAL A 27 -9.05 11.77 -2.00
N ILE A 28 -9.52 10.67 -1.47
CA ILE A 28 -9.38 10.26 -0.06
C ILE A 28 -8.42 9.08 -0.03
N ALA A 29 -7.50 9.05 0.91
CA ALA A 29 -6.64 7.89 1.14
C ALA A 29 -7.16 7.03 2.30
N VAL A 30 -6.98 5.72 2.23
CA VAL A 30 -7.29 4.79 3.33
C VAL A 30 -6.16 3.80 3.52
N TYR A 31 -5.90 3.46 4.78
CA TYR A 31 -5.04 2.35 5.18
C TYR A 31 -5.81 1.43 6.15
N LEU A 32 -5.69 0.12 5.95
CA LEU A 32 -6.30 -0.88 6.82
C LEU A 32 -5.27 -1.44 7.79
N VAL A 33 -5.53 -1.31 9.08
CA VAL A 33 -4.77 -1.92 10.17
C VAL A 33 -5.37 -3.30 10.44
N THR A 34 -4.57 -4.37 10.28
CA THR A 34 -5.05 -5.76 10.33
C THR A 34 -4.24 -6.59 11.34
N PRO A 35 -4.38 -6.36 12.67
CA PRO A 35 -3.47 -6.93 13.67
C PRO A 35 -3.48 -8.46 13.72
N GLN A 36 -4.64 -9.10 13.58
CA GLN A 36 -4.71 -10.57 13.58
C GLN A 36 -4.04 -11.17 12.33
N GLN A 37 -4.14 -10.49 11.18
CA GLN A 37 -3.45 -10.91 9.98
C GLN A 37 -1.92 -10.87 10.16
N TRP A 38 -1.40 -9.80 10.76
CA TRP A 38 0.02 -9.68 11.07
C TRP A 38 0.49 -10.78 12.03
N GLN A 39 -0.32 -11.10 13.04
CA GLN A 39 -0.03 -12.18 13.97
C GLN A 39 -0.03 -13.56 13.26
N GLN A 40 -1.01 -13.82 12.40
CA GLN A 40 -1.08 -15.07 11.63
C GLN A 40 0.09 -15.26 10.68
N HIS A 41 0.65 -14.16 10.16
CA HIS A 41 1.82 -14.17 9.28
C HIS A 41 3.15 -14.05 10.03
N GLU A 42 3.12 -14.05 11.37
CA GLU A 42 4.30 -13.91 12.22
C GLU A 42 5.12 -12.65 11.87
N ASP A 43 4.44 -11.56 11.47
CA ASP A 43 5.09 -10.30 11.16
C ASP A 43 5.80 -9.76 12.41
N ALA A 44 7.09 -9.46 12.31
CA ALA A 44 7.88 -8.98 13.45
C ALA A 44 7.40 -7.61 13.94
N ALA A 45 7.42 -7.37 15.24
CA ALA A 45 6.99 -6.11 15.85
C ALA A 45 7.72 -4.89 15.26
N CYS A 46 9.02 -5.02 14.96
CA CYS A 46 9.81 -3.96 14.32
C CYS A 46 9.34 -3.64 12.89
N LYS A 47 8.78 -4.62 12.16
CA LYS A 47 8.19 -4.42 10.84
C LYS A 47 6.87 -3.65 10.95
N VAL A 48 6.02 -4.02 11.91
CA VAL A 48 4.75 -3.32 12.17
C VAL A 48 4.99 -1.89 12.66
N ASP A 49 5.99 -1.69 13.54
CA ASP A 49 6.41 -0.35 13.98
C ASP A 49 6.96 0.48 12.82
N PHE A 50 7.72 -0.13 11.92
CA PHE A 50 8.20 0.55 10.71
C PHE A 50 7.03 1.04 9.85
N TRP A 51 6.00 0.23 9.63
CA TRP A 51 4.79 0.66 8.91
C TRP A 51 4.06 1.79 9.62
N ARG A 52 3.90 1.71 10.95
CA ARG A 52 3.30 2.78 11.74
C ARG A 52 4.05 4.12 11.57
N ARG A 53 5.36 4.11 11.71
CA ARG A 53 6.20 5.31 11.52
C ARG A 53 6.13 5.83 10.08
N GLN A 54 6.14 4.93 9.10
CA GLN A 54 5.99 5.30 7.70
C GLN A 54 4.62 5.91 7.41
N LEU A 55 3.55 5.45 8.06
CA LEU A 55 2.21 6.04 7.93
C LEU A 55 2.15 7.45 8.53
N ILE A 56 2.86 7.71 9.63
CA ILE A 56 2.96 9.06 10.21
C ILE A 56 3.62 10.02 9.21
N ASP A 57 4.73 9.63 8.60
CA ASP A 57 5.41 10.41 7.57
C ASP A 57 4.50 10.62 6.33
N LEU A 58 3.90 9.55 5.84
CA LEU A 58 2.95 9.59 4.71
C LEU A 58 1.77 10.52 4.99
N SER A 59 1.22 10.51 6.21
CA SER A 59 0.08 11.37 6.56
C SER A 59 0.43 12.85 6.48
N GLN A 60 1.66 13.23 6.84
CA GLN A 60 2.15 14.60 6.70
C GLN A 60 2.34 14.99 5.24
N GLN A 61 2.87 14.10 4.42
CA GLN A 61 3.01 14.32 2.98
C GLN A 61 1.63 14.49 2.30
N LEU A 62 0.67 13.61 2.62
CA LEU A 62 -0.70 13.69 2.10
C LEU A 62 -1.44 14.95 2.58
N ALA A 63 -1.21 15.39 3.82
CA ALA A 63 -1.76 16.65 4.32
C ALA A 63 -1.28 17.85 3.49
N GLY A 64 -0.01 17.87 3.06
CA GLY A 64 0.53 18.86 2.13
C GLY A 64 -0.17 18.89 0.76
N LEU A 65 -0.79 17.77 0.37
CA LEU A 65 -1.57 17.63 -0.86
C LEU A 65 -3.07 17.84 -0.65
N ASN A 66 -3.51 18.16 0.56
CA ASN A 66 -4.92 18.20 0.99
C ASN A 66 -5.67 16.86 0.77
N ILE A 67 -4.96 15.73 0.83
CA ILE A 67 -5.54 14.39 0.74
C ILE A 67 -5.69 13.84 2.17
N PRO A 68 -6.92 13.69 2.70
CA PRO A 68 -7.13 13.12 4.02
C PRO A 68 -6.79 11.61 4.01
N LEU A 69 -6.04 11.16 5.02
CA LEU A 69 -5.75 9.74 5.26
C LEU A 69 -6.69 9.19 6.32
N LEU A 70 -7.44 8.18 5.97
CA LEU A 70 -8.32 7.45 6.88
C LEU A 70 -7.61 6.15 7.35
N ILE A 71 -7.69 5.88 8.64
CA ILE A 71 -7.23 4.63 9.24
C ILE A 71 -8.44 3.81 9.61
N ARG A 72 -8.52 2.58 9.13
CA ARG A 72 -9.60 1.64 9.47
C ARG A 72 -9.00 0.38 10.03
N HIS A 73 -9.66 -0.16 11.02
CA HIS A 73 -9.26 -1.40 11.66
C HIS A 73 -10.17 -2.53 11.20
N CYS A 74 -9.57 -3.64 10.80
CA CYS A 74 -10.26 -4.89 10.57
C CYS A 74 -9.37 -6.03 11.08
N ASP A 75 -9.96 -7.12 11.53
CA ASP A 75 -9.20 -8.19 12.16
C ASP A 75 -8.29 -8.88 11.15
N THR A 76 -8.85 -9.22 10.00
CA THR A 76 -8.15 -9.96 8.94
C THR A 76 -8.40 -9.35 7.56
N TRP A 77 -7.70 -9.87 6.58
CA TRP A 77 -7.91 -9.47 5.18
C TRP A 77 -9.26 -9.91 4.60
N GLN A 78 -9.93 -10.90 5.22
CA GLN A 78 -11.29 -11.29 4.82
C GLN A 78 -12.32 -10.18 5.12
N ASP A 79 -12.05 -9.34 6.12
CA ASP A 79 -12.92 -8.23 6.52
C ASP A 79 -12.68 -6.97 5.66
N ALA A 80 -11.52 -6.91 4.98
CA ALA A 80 -11.12 -5.75 4.18
C ALA A 80 -12.16 -5.33 3.11
N PRO A 81 -12.81 -6.23 2.36
CA PRO A 81 -13.82 -5.83 1.37
C PRO A 81 -14.98 -5.05 1.98
N GLN A 82 -15.48 -5.50 3.13
CA GLN A 82 -16.59 -4.86 3.83
C GLN A 82 -16.20 -3.49 4.37
N GLN A 83 -15.02 -3.37 5.01
CA GLN A 83 -14.52 -2.10 5.51
C GLN A 83 -14.31 -1.07 4.39
N LEU A 84 -13.79 -1.52 3.25
CA LEU A 84 -13.62 -0.64 2.09
C LEU A 84 -14.95 -0.21 1.46
N LEU A 85 -15.94 -1.10 1.42
CA LEU A 85 -17.29 -0.75 0.98
C LEU A 85 -17.93 0.31 1.86
N GLU A 86 -17.82 0.17 3.19
CA GLU A 86 -18.33 1.16 4.16
C GLU A 86 -17.70 2.53 3.95
N VAL A 87 -16.38 2.60 3.76
CA VAL A 87 -15.70 3.86 3.42
C VAL A 87 -16.22 4.42 2.10
N CYS A 88 -16.37 3.57 1.08
CA CYS A 88 -16.88 4.01 -0.21
C CYS A 88 -18.29 4.59 -0.13
N GLN A 89 -19.18 3.96 0.63
CA GLN A 89 -20.56 4.42 0.83
C GLN A 89 -20.61 5.70 1.68
N GLN A 90 -19.79 5.78 2.74
CA GLN A 90 -19.74 6.94 3.63
C GLN A 90 -19.34 8.23 2.90
N TYR A 91 -18.48 8.13 1.89
CA TYR A 91 -17.90 9.30 1.19
C TYR A 91 -18.29 9.39 -0.29
N ASP A 92 -19.32 8.68 -0.73
CA ASP A 92 -19.80 8.68 -2.13
C ASP A 92 -18.67 8.43 -3.14
N ILE A 93 -17.84 7.41 -2.86
CA ILE A 93 -16.71 7.05 -3.70
C ILE A 93 -17.20 6.37 -5.00
N GLN A 94 -16.75 6.87 -6.13
CA GLN A 94 -17.07 6.32 -7.45
C GLN A 94 -16.15 5.16 -7.82
N GLN A 95 -14.88 5.24 -7.39
CA GLN A 95 -13.88 4.23 -7.73
C GLN A 95 -12.81 4.12 -6.64
N LEU A 96 -12.42 2.89 -6.33
CA LEU A 96 -11.28 2.54 -5.51
C LEU A 96 -10.08 2.22 -6.38
N HIS A 97 -8.93 2.79 -6.04
CA HIS A 97 -7.64 2.58 -6.71
C HIS A 97 -6.65 1.95 -5.74
N CYS A 98 -5.88 0.97 -6.21
CA CYS A 98 -4.78 0.38 -5.45
C CYS A 98 -3.70 -0.17 -6.39
N ASN A 99 -2.47 -0.29 -5.90
CA ASN A 99 -1.40 -0.95 -6.63
C ASN A 99 -1.48 -2.47 -6.47
N ALA A 100 -1.21 -3.23 -7.52
CA ALA A 100 -1.36 -4.68 -7.51
C ALA A 100 -0.33 -5.34 -6.59
N GLU A 101 -0.80 -6.19 -5.70
CA GLU A 101 0.01 -7.17 -4.99
C GLU A 101 -0.22 -8.56 -5.58
N TYR A 102 0.79 -9.45 -5.49
CA TYR A 102 0.81 -10.68 -6.30
C TYR A 102 0.79 -11.96 -5.47
N GLY A 103 0.86 -11.88 -4.16
CA GLY A 103 0.72 -13.00 -3.24
C GLY A 103 -0.65 -13.67 -3.37
N PHE A 104 -0.75 -14.91 -2.92
CA PHE A 104 -1.98 -15.69 -3.02
C PHE A 104 -3.13 -15.04 -2.23
N ASN A 105 -2.87 -14.69 -0.98
CA ASN A 105 -3.87 -14.08 -0.10
C ASN A 105 -4.28 -12.68 -0.56
N GLU A 106 -3.30 -11.87 -1.02
CA GLU A 106 -3.53 -10.53 -1.56
C GLU A 106 -4.45 -10.58 -2.79
N ARG A 107 -4.22 -11.55 -3.68
CA ARG A 107 -5.05 -11.73 -4.87
C ARG A 107 -6.49 -12.13 -4.53
N HIS A 108 -6.69 -12.98 -3.50
CA HIS A 108 -8.02 -13.37 -3.03
C HIS A 108 -8.75 -12.17 -2.42
N ARG A 109 -8.08 -11.42 -1.54
CA ARG A 109 -8.59 -10.18 -0.95
C ARG A 109 -9.01 -9.18 -2.02
N ASP A 110 -8.14 -8.93 -3.01
CA ASP A 110 -8.40 -8.00 -4.11
C ASP A 110 -9.57 -8.46 -4.99
N ALA A 111 -9.69 -9.78 -5.23
CA ALA A 111 -10.80 -10.34 -6.00
C ALA A 111 -12.14 -10.20 -5.25
N ALA A 112 -12.17 -10.50 -3.95
CA ALA A 112 -13.35 -10.33 -3.10
C ALA A 112 -13.76 -8.86 -3.01
N THR A 113 -12.80 -7.94 -2.83
CA THR A 113 -13.05 -6.49 -2.82
C THR A 113 -13.67 -6.04 -4.14
N ARG A 114 -13.09 -6.44 -5.26
CA ARG A 114 -13.64 -6.12 -6.59
C ARG A 114 -15.07 -6.59 -6.73
N GLN A 115 -15.33 -7.85 -6.40
CA GLN A 115 -16.66 -8.45 -6.53
C GLN A 115 -17.71 -7.70 -5.70
N LEU A 116 -17.38 -7.38 -4.44
CA LEU A 116 -18.27 -6.65 -3.54
C LEU A 116 -18.55 -5.23 -4.04
N LEU A 117 -17.53 -4.48 -4.41
CA LEU A 117 -17.68 -3.11 -4.91
C LEU A 117 -18.48 -3.05 -6.21
N GLN A 118 -18.30 -4.02 -7.12
CA GLN A 118 -19.09 -4.13 -8.36
C GLN A 118 -20.58 -4.32 -8.11
N GLN A 119 -20.96 -5.05 -7.06
CA GLN A 119 -22.38 -5.22 -6.66
C GLN A 119 -23.02 -3.90 -6.23
N HIS A 120 -22.22 -2.93 -5.82
CA HIS A 120 -22.64 -1.59 -5.40
C HIS A 120 -22.34 -0.51 -6.45
N ALA A 121 -22.06 -0.88 -7.70
CA ALA A 121 -21.74 0.01 -8.81
C ALA A 121 -20.51 0.90 -8.55
N ILE A 122 -19.57 0.47 -7.69
CA ILE A 122 -18.32 1.15 -7.40
C ILE A 122 -17.19 0.54 -8.23
N GLY A 123 -16.41 1.36 -8.92
CA GLY A 123 -15.28 0.93 -9.72
C GLY A 123 -14.13 0.41 -8.85
N PHE A 124 -13.36 -0.56 -9.39
CA PHE A 124 -12.14 -1.06 -8.76
C PHE A 124 -10.99 -1.05 -9.78
N ASN A 125 -10.03 -0.17 -9.59
CA ASN A 125 -8.85 -0.02 -10.44
C ASN A 125 -7.60 -0.53 -9.74
N ARG A 126 -6.99 -1.59 -10.29
CA ARG A 126 -5.75 -2.19 -9.80
C ARG A 126 -4.62 -1.93 -10.77
N CYS A 127 -3.67 -1.09 -10.39
CA CYS A 127 -2.54 -0.65 -11.20
C CYS A 127 -1.34 -1.59 -11.08
N LEU A 128 -0.57 -1.72 -12.16
CA LEU A 128 0.76 -2.31 -12.11
C LEU A 128 1.73 -1.27 -11.55
N ASP A 129 2.45 -1.63 -10.49
CA ASP A 129 3.35 -0.72 -9.78
C ASP A 129 4.65 -1.42 -9.32
N GLN A 130 4.52 -2.50 -8.55
CA GLN A 130 5.67 -3.21 -7.95
C GLN A 130 6.56 -3.95 -8.95
N LEU A 131 6.11 -4.17 -10.17
CA LEU A 131 6.80 -4.96 -11.18
C LEU A 131 7.04 -4.14 -12.44
N LEU A 132 8.22 -4.27 -13.02
CA LEU A 132 8.57 -3.64 -14.31
C LEU A 132 7.69 -4.15 -15.46
N PHE A 133 7.24 -5.40 -15.39
CA PHE A 133 6.43 -6.02 -16.42
C PHE A 133 5.20 -6.69 -15.82
N LYS A 134 4.07 -6.57 -16.51
CA LYS A 134 2.86 -7.30 -16.13
C LYS A 134 3.16 -8.81 -16.08
N PRO A 135 2.78 -9.52 -15.01
CA PRO A 135 2.94 -10.95 -14.92
C PRO A 135 2.42 -11.69 -16.15
N GLY A 136 3.21 -12.58 -16.68
CA GLY A 136 2.89 -13.36 -17.87
C GLY A 136 3.02 -12.63 -19.21
N SER A 137 3.48 -11.35 -19.24
CA SER A 137 3.68 -10.60 -20.49
C SER A 137 4.99 -10.91 -21.22
N ILE A 138 5.96 -11.51 -20.52
CA ILE A 138 7.24 -11.93 -21.11
C ILE A 138 7.14 -13.39 -21.49
N ARG A 139 7.02 -13.65 -22.78
CA ARG A 139 6.80 -14.99 -23.34
C ARG A 139 7.79 -15.31 -24.44
N THR A 140 7.96 -16.62 -24.72
CA THR A 140 8.70 -17.10 -25.91
C THR A 140 7.92 -16.82 -27.19
N GLN A 141 8.54 -16.97 -28.34
CA GLN A 141 7.88 -16.83 -29.65
C GLN A 141 6.71 -17.81 -29.84
N SER A 142 6.74 -18.99 -29.17
CA SER A 142 5.67 -19.97 -29.15
C SER A 142 4.65 -19.76 -28.02
N ASP A 143 4.56 -18.54 -27.45
CA ASP A 143 3.67 -18.13 -26.34
C ASP A 143 3.86 -18.95 -25.05
N GLY A 144 4.96 -19.64 -24.89
CA GLY A 144 5.33 -20.34 -23.66
C GLY A 144 6.12 -19.48 -22.68
N TYR A 145 6.42 -20.05 -21.47
CA TYR A 145 7.32 -19.44 -20.51
C TYR A 145 8.76 -19.80 -20.78
N PHE A 146 9.69 -18.89 -20.50
CA PHE A 146 11.11 -19.18 -20.56
C PHE A 146 11.50 -20.16 -19.46
N LYS A 147 12.20 -21.22 -19.83
CA LYS A 147 12.76 -22.21 -18.88
C LYS A 147 14.17 -21.84 -18.41
N VAL A 148 14.85 -20.94 -19.13
CA VAL A 148 16.24 -20.51 -18.87
C VAL A 148 16.25 -19.01 -18.59
N PHE A 149 16.78 -18.63 -17.42
CA PHE A 149 16.81 -17.24 -16.95
C PHE A 149 17.56 -16.30 -17.93
N GLY A 150 18.67 -16.73 -18.52
CA GLY A 150 19.45 -15.88 -19.44
C GLY A 150 18.65 -15.39 -20.64
N GLN A 151 17.81 -16.25 -21.21
CA GLN A 151 16.93 -15.86 -22.34
C GLN A 151 15.82 -14.91 -21.87
N PHE A 152 15.20 -15.18 -20.73
CA PHE A 152 14.23 -14.30 -20.11
C PHE A 152 14.82 -12.91 -19.83
N LYS A 153 16.00 -12.87 -19.17
CA LYS A 153 16.71 -11.62 -18.87
C LYS A 153 16.96 -10.79 -20.14
N ARG A 154 17.43 -11.43 -21.20
CA ARG A 154 17.72 -10.73 -22.48
C ARG A 154 16.48 -10.03 -23.05
N ILE A 155 15.34 -10.70 -23.04
CA ILE A 155 14.09 -10.11 -23.53
C ILE A 155 13.61 -8.98 -22.61
N CYS A 156 13.73 -9.16 -21.28
CA CYS A 156 13.42 -8.09 -20.33
C CYS A 156 14.29 -6.85 -20.58
N GLN A 157 15.60 -7.03 -20.73
CA GLN A 157 16.54 -5.94 -21.01
C GLN A 157 16.20 -5.24 -22.32
N GLN A 158 15.94 -5.99 -23.38
CA GLN A 158 15.55 -5.40 -24.68
C GLN A 158 14.29 -4.54 -24.53
N ARG A 159 13.25 -5.03 -23.87
CA ARG A 159 12.02 -4.24 -23.65
C ARG A 159 12.25 -2.99 -22.81
N LEU A 160 13.14 -3.04 -21.82
CA LEU A 160 13.50 -1.86 -21.04
C LEU A 160 14.29 -0.83 -21.86
N TYR A 161 15.16 -1.27 -22.79
CA TYR A 161 15.82 -0.35 -23.72
C TYR A 161 14.84 0.31 -24.70
N ASP A 162 13.85 -0.45 -25.16
CA ASP A 162 12.84 0.06 -26.09
C ASP A 162 11.86 1.03 -25.39
N GLN A 163 11.53 0.76 -24.14
CA GLN A 163 10.60 1.56 -23.36
C GLN A 163 10.92 1.51 -21.85
N LEU A 164 11.59 2.56 -21.37
CA LEU A 164 11.82 2.74 -19.94
C LEU A 164 10.51 3.08 -19.23
N PRO A 165 10.25 2.49 -18.03
CA PRO A 165 9.15 2.92 -17.17
C PRO A 165 9.26 4.42 -16.86
N GLN A 166 8.13 5.12 -16.94
CA GLN A 166 8.06 6.52 -16.54
C GLN A 166 7.92 6.61 -15.02
N VAL A 167 8.80 7.38 -14.37
CA VAL A 167 8.65 7.75 -12.97
C VAL A 167 7.54 8.79 -12.85
N LEU A 168 6.52 8.50 -12.07
CA LEU A 168 5.37 9.37 -11.90
C LEU A 168 5.63 10.40 -10.79
N PRO A 169 5.34 11.70 -11.01
CA PRO A 169 5.44 12.69 -9.95
C PRO A 169 4.36 12.46 -8.89
N ALA A 170 4.58 13.00 -7.70
CA ALA A 170 3.51 13.13 -6.71
C ALA A 170 2.33 13.90 -7.31
N PRO A 171 1.10 13.61 -6.88
CA PRO A 171 -0.07 14.39 -7.29
C PRO A 171 0.08 15.86 -6.91
N LYS A 172 -0.60 16.75 -7.66
CA LYS A 172 -0.70 18.13 -7.28
C LYS A 172 -1.65 18.29 -6.09
N PRO A 173 -1.45 19.30 -5.21
CA PRO A 173 -2.40 19.58 -4.16
C PRO A 173 -3.82 19.79 -4.72
N GLN A 174 -4.79 19.12 -4.13
CA GLN A 174 -6.20 19.27 -4.45
C GLN A 174 -6.87 20.36 -3.59
N ALA A 175 -8.11 20.73 -3.93
CA ALA A 175 -8.93 21.54 -3.05
C ALA A 175 -9.17 20.82 -1.72
N LYS A 176 -9.15 21.57 -0.62
CA LYS A 176 -9.37 20.99 0.71
C LYS A 176 -10.78 20.41 0.82
N LEU A 177 -10.86 19.16 1.24
CA LEU A 177 -12.12 18.47 1.51
C LEU A 177 -12.59 18.78 2.95
N ALA A 178 -13.90 18.75 3.17
CA ALA A 178 -14.49 18.83 4.51
C ALA A 178 -14.43 17.47 5.23
N ILE A 179 -13.28 16.80 5.14
CA ILE A 179 -13.00 15.48 5.68
C ILE A 179 -11.73 15.60 6.49
N GLN A 180 -11.78 15.19 7.76
CA GLN A 180 -10.62 15.19 8.63
C GLN A 180 -9.84 13.89 8.46
N ALA A 181 -8.52 13.98 8.35
CA ALA A 181 -7.65 12.82 8.41
C ALA A 181 -7.64 12.21 9.82
N ASP A 182 -7.54 10.90 9.91
CA ASP A 182 -7.43 10.22 11.19
C ASP A 182 -6.03 10.39 11.80
N ALA A 183 -5.98 10.44 13.12
CA ALA A 183 -4.71 10.43 13.85
C ALA A 183 -4.11 9.02 13.84
N ILE A 184 -2.80 8.94 13.69
CA ILE A 184 -2.06 7.68 13.76
C ILE A 184 -1.46 7.56 15.16
N ALA A 185 -1.68 6.42 15.80
CA ALA A 185 -1.20 6.15 17.15
C ALA A 185 0.33 6.28 17.25
N GLN A 186 0.79 6.93 18.31
CA GLN A 186 2.22 7.23 18.53
C GLN A 186 3.01 6.02 19.02
N ASN A 187 2.35 5.01 19.57
CA ASN A 187 2.99 3.78 20.02
C ASN A 187 2.41 2.55 19.32
N LEU A 188 3.17 1.46 19.33
CA LEU A 188 2.81 0.23 18.64
C LEU A 188 1.57 -0.44 19.24
N HIS A 189 1.44 -0.41 20.57
CA HIS A 189 0.31 -1.04 21.25
C HIS A 189 -1.03 -0.44 20.81
N ASP A 190 -1.15 0.89 20.84
CA ASP A 190 -2.38 1.58 20.43
C ASP A 190 -2.63 1.43 18.92
N PHE A 191 -1.56 1.41 18.11
CA PHE A 191 -1.68 1.18 16.67
C PHE A 191 -2.23 -0.22 16.36
N SER A 192 -1.81 -1.24 17.09
CA SER A 192 -2.26 -2.62 16.89
C SER A 192 -3.52 -2.97 17.69
N LEU A 193 -4.08 -2.04 18.46
CA LEU A 193 -5.24 -2.22 19.34
C LEU A 193 -5.14 -3.47 20.26
N GLY A 194 -3.93 -3.78 20.74
CA GLY A 194 -3.68 -4.92 21.62
C GLY A 194 -3.77 -6.29 20.94
N GLY A 195 -4.08 -6.36 19.65
CA GLY A 195 -4.11 -7.63 18.90
C GLY A 195 -2.72 -8.18 18.61
N TYR A 196 -1.71 -7.34 18.68
CA TYR A 196 -0.31 -7.71 18.49
C TYR A 196 0.39 -7.81 19.85
N CYS A 197 0.22 -8.96 20.53
CA CYS A 197 0.89 -9.24 21.79
C CYS A 197 2.33 -9.69 21.51
N LEU A 198 3.31 -8.83 21.85
CA LEU A 198 4.63 -9.31 22.23
C LEU A 198 4.45 -10.08 23.54
N ASN A 199 4.89 -11.32 23.62
CA ASN A 199 4.95 -12.05 24.88
C ASN A 199 5.76 -11.24 25.89
N ASP A 200 5.34 -11.20 27.17
CA ASP A 200 5.95 -10.35 28.21
C ASP A 200 7.48 -10.52 28.35
N ALA A 201 8.00 -11.71 28.07
CA ALA A 201 9.43 -12.01 28.03
C ALA A 201 10.20 -11.31 26.89
N ASP A 202 9.52 -10.98 25.79
CA ASP A 202 10.10 -10.36 24.61
C ASP A 202 9.97 -8.83 24.59
N GLN A 203 9.16 -8.24 25.47
CA GLN A 203 8.84 -6.81 25.40
C GLN A 203 10.08 -5.92 25.55
N THR A 204 10.96 -6.20 26.52
CA THR A 204 12.18 -5.40 26.72
C THR A 204 13.21 -5.61 25.62
N SER A 205 13.39 -6.86 25.17
CA SER A 205 14.26 -7.21 24.04
C SER A 205 13.72 -6.67 22.72
N ALA A 206 12.41 -6.68 22.54
CA ALA A 206 11.76 -6.16 21.35
C ALA A 206 11.79 -4.62 21.29
N ALA A 207 11.59 -3.92 22.41
CA ALA A 207 11.70 -2.46 22.46
C ALA A 207 13.11 -2.01 22.05
N THR A 208 14.16 -2.62 22.60
CA THR A 208 15.55 -2.32 22.23
C THR A 208 15.83 -2.62 20.75
N LYS A 209 15.28 -3.71 20.20
CA LYS A 209 15.40 -4.02 18.76
C LYS A 209 14.63 -3.02 17.91
N ILE A 210 13.44 -2.61 18.31
CA ILE A 210 12.63 -1.59 17.61
C ILE A 210 13.40 -0.27 17.53
N ASP A 211 13.96 0.19 18.64
CA ASP A 211 14.74 1.44 18.69
C ASP A 211 16.01 1.37 17.83
N SER A 212 16.72 0.25 17.89
CA SER A 212 17.89 0.01 17.03
C SER A 212 17.53 0.02 15.55
N ILE A 213 16.43 -0.66 15.16
CA ILE A 213 15.96 -0.69 13.78
C ILE A 213 15.44 0.69 13.36
N ALA A 214 14.76 1.42 14.24
CA ALA A 214 14.28 2.77 13.96
C ALA A 214 15.43 3.72 13.61
N THR A 215 16.56 3.60 14.31
CA THR A 215 17.77 4.38 14.05
C THR A 215 18.45 3.98 12.73
N GLN A 216 18.56 2.68 12.46
CA GLN A 216 19.22 2.14 11.26
C GLN A 216 18.37 2.30 9.99
N TRP A 217 17.05 2.26 10.14
CA TRP A 217 16.08 2.34 9.06
C TRP A 217 15.08 3.48 9.30
N PRO A 218 15.53 4.73 9.10
CA PRO A 218 14.62 5.86 9.14
C PRO A 218 13.55 5.74 8.05
N VAL A 219 12.37 6.27 8.35
CA VAL A 219 11.22 6.24 7.43
C VAL A 219 11.22 7.44 6.48
N GLY A 220 10.40 7.37 5.45
CA GLY A 220 10.17 8.45 4.49
C GLY A 220 10.93 8.26 3.19
N GLU A 221 10.32 8.75 2.11
CA GLU A 221 10.89 8.68 0.75
C GLU A 221 12.25 9.37 0.64
N ALA A 222 12.44 10.48 1.34
CA ALA A 222 13.71 11.22 1.32
C ALA A 222 14.89 10.36 1.82
N HIS A 223 14.69 9.61 2.90
CA HIS A 223 15.70 8.69 3.43
C HIS A 223 15.93 7.49 2.52
N ALA A 224 14.87 6.97 1.90
CA ALA A 224 15.01 5.90 0.90
C ALA A 224 15.86 6.36 -0.30
N MET A 225 15.61 7.55 -0.82
CA MET A 225 16.38 8.13 -1.92
C MET A 225 17.85 8.38 -1.57
N GLN A 226 18.14 8.85 -0.34
CA GLN A 226 19.52 9.01 0.13
C GLN A 226 20.31 7.70 0.19
N ARG A 227 19.62 6.55 0.38
CA ARG A 227 20.27 5.23 0.38
C ARG A 227 20.52 4.67 -1.02
N LEU A 228 19.82 5.18 -2.03
CA LEU A 228 19.98 4.76 -3.43
C LEU A 228 21.03 5.59 -4.17
N ALA A 229 21.41 6.74 -3.64
CA ALA A 229 22.44 7.62 -4.19
C ALA A 229 23.84 7.19 -3.70
#